data_6cc2cf158120bc71a408f05e7a6641a0
#
_entry.id   6cc2cf158120bc71a408f05e7a6641a0
#
_cell.length_a   1.000
_cell.length_b   1.000
_cell.length_c   1.000
_cell.angle_alpha   90.00
_cell.angle_beta   90.00
_cell.angle_gamma   90.00
#
_symmetry.space_group_name_H-M   'P 1'
#
loop_
_entity.id
_entity.type
_entity.pdbx_description
1 polymer ?
#
loop_
_entity_poly.entity_id
_entity_poly.type
_entity_poly.pdbx_seq_one_letter_code
_entity_poly.pdbx_strand_id
1 'polypeptide(L)'
;MVPEQSLSKFESTSSKMSTITGKTNLVGLLGQPVNHSLSPIMHNAAYEEMGLDWCYVAMACDSQDLEKSAKALRYLGFKGLNITIPHKQEILKACNKLTEISNDIQAVNTLIPEKNNQWTGANTDVQGFLTPLEEHALKNKSVVVIGCGGSARAVVMGLSSLNIKKVTIISRNESTLNIFVKSTRNLLSKRDISIESINNKKLDVSPYIQEADLIINTT
;
A
#
# COMPACT_ATOMS: atom_id res chain seq x y z
N MET A 1 14.70 17.28 47.71
CA MET A 1 15.63 18.05 46.85
C MET A 1 16.14 17.10 45.81
N VAL A 2 15.55 17.12 44.61
CA VAL A 2 16.01 16.40 43.43
C VAL A 2 16.71 17.43 42.56
N PRO A 3 17.91 17.17 42.00
CA PRO A 3 18.68 18.20 41.30
C PRO A 3 18.08 18.50 39.92
N GLU A 4 17.84 19.76 39.72
CA GLU A 4 17.51 20.45 38.49
C GLU A 4 18.76 20.52 37.57
N GLN A 5 19.10 19.45 36.86
CA GLN A 5 20.10 19.49 35.79
C GLN A 5 19.90 18.31 34.83
N SER A 6 19.13 18.52 33.75
CA SER A 6 19.35 17.92 32.42
C SER A 6 18.22 18.19 31.40
N LEU A 7 17.72 19.42 31.34
CA LEU A 7 16.76 19.84 30.30
C LEU A 7 17.33 20.83 29.27
N SER A 8 18.65 20.82 29.09
CA SER A 8 19.30 21.72 28.13
C SER A 8 20.17 20.97 27.13
N LYS A 9 19.56 20.13 26.28
CA LYS A 9 20.15 19.65 25.02
C LYS A 9 19.06 19.09 24.06
N PHE A 10 17.98 19.79 23.91
CA PHE A 10 17.28 19.80 22.63
C PHE A 10 17.64 21.09 21.93
N GLU A 11 18.85 21.13 21.38
CA GLU A 11 19.13 22.08 20.31
C GLU A 11 18.10 21.84 19.22
N SER A 12 17.24 22.83 19.00
CA SER A 12 16.36 22.91 17.86
C SER A 12 17.25 22.84 16.62
N THR A 13 17.40 21.64 16.05
CA THR A 13 17.80 21.54 14.66
C THR A 13 16.66 22.20 13.89
N SER A 14 16.84 23.47 13.60
CA SER A 14 16.07 24.21 12.63
C SER A 14 16.17 23.39 11.35
N SER A 15 15.15 22.58 11.06
CA SER A 15 15.05 21.91 9.75
C SER A 15 15.08 23.03 8.71
N LYS A 16 16.17 23.11 7.97
CA LYS A 16 16.22 23.95 6.76
C LYS A 16 15.18 23.35 5.82
N MET A 17 13.96 23.88 5.84
CA MET A 17 13.00 23.57 4.81
C MET A 17 13.67 23.82 3.46
N SER A 18 13.83 22.78 2.66
CA SER A 18 14.38 22.92 1.32
C SER A 18 13.51 23.93 0.55
N THR A 19 14.13 24.95 -0.01
CA THR A 19 13.41 26.01 -0.74
C THR A 19 12.83 25.41 -2.01
N ILE A 20 11.50 25.35 -2.11
CA ILE A 20 10.81 24.90 -3.33
C ILE A 20 10.97 25.98 -4.41
N THR A 21 11.46 25.62 -5.56
CA THR A 21 11.69 26.50 -6.72
C THR A 21 10.98 25.95 -7.98
N GLY A 22 11.04 26.69 -9.07
CA GLY A 22 10.55 26.21 -10.37
C GLY A 22 11.31 25.00 -10.96
N LYS A 23 12.42 24.58 -10.34
CA LYS A 23 13.24 23.42 -10.75
C LYS A 23 12.94 22.18 -9.92
N THR A 24 12.27 22.34 -8.77
CA THR A 24 11.99 21.25 -7.83
C THR A 24 11.11 20.18 -8.50
N ASN A 25 11.54 18.93 -8.42
CA ASN A 25 10.77 17.80 -8.92
C ASN A 25 9.60 17.47 -8.00
N LEU A 26 8.41 17.30 -8.55
CA LEU A 26 7.20 17.01 -7.80
C LEU A 26 6.82 15.54 -7.89
N VAL A 27 6.53 14.97 -6.74
CA VAL A 27 5.93 13.65 -6.56
C VAL A 27 4.81 13.73 -5.52
N GLY A 28 3.97 12.74 -5.39
CA GLY A 28 2.91 12.84 -4.41
C GLY A 28 2.09 11.59 -4.16
N LEU A 29 1.09 11.74 -3.29
CA LEU A 29 0.13 10.73 -2.90
C LEU A 29 -1.27 11.16 -3.33
N LEU A 30 -2.01 10.31 -4.03
CA LEU A 30 -3.44 10.44 -4.28
C LEU A 30 -4.23 9.46 -3.40
N GLY A 31 -5.24 9.95 -2.72
CA GLY A 31 -6.12 9.15 -1.88
C GLY A 31 -7.26 9.98 -1.29
N GLN A 32 -8.16 9.34 -0.52
CA GLN A 32 -9.25 10.04 0.16
C GLN A 32 -9.72 9.23 1.38
N PRO A 33 -9.54 9.76 2.61
CA PRO A 33 -8.80 10.99 2.98
C PRO A 33 -7.28 10.77 3.01
N VAL A 34 -6.49 11.86 2.89
CA VAL A 34 -5.01 11.83 2.97
C VAL A 34 -4.41 12.80 3.98
N ASN A 35 -5.24 13.57 4.69
CA ASN A 35 -4.79 14.63 5.61
C ASN A 35 -3.92 14.11 6.78
N HIS A 36 -4.11 12.84 7.15
CA HIS A 36 -3.38 12.17 8.23
C HIS A 36 -2.17 11.37 7.73
N SER A 37 -1.88 11.42 6.42
CA SER A 37 -0.76 10.66 5.86
C SER A 37 0.58 11.20 6.34
N LEU A 38 1.43 10.30 6.81
CA LEU A 38 2.81 10.59 7.19
C LEU A 38 3.79 10.52 6.00
N SER A 39 3.34 10.12 4.83
CA SER A 39 4.18 9.99 3.63
C SER A 39 4.90 11.30 3.26
N PRO A 40 4.26 12.49 3.30
CA PRO A 40 4.98 13.74 3.00
C PRO A 40 6.14 14.00 3.96
N ILE A 41 5.94 13.78 5.26
CA ILE A 41 6.99 13.99 6.28
C ILE A 41 8.15 13.04 6.03
N MET A 42 7.85 11.76 5.83
CA MET A 42 8.86 10.73 5.61
C MET A 42 9.68 10.96 4.33
N HIS A 43 9.00 11.20 3.20
CA HIS A 43 9.68 11.36 1.91
C HIS A 43 10.48 12.67 1.84
N ASN A 44 9.91 13.79 2.31
CA ASN A 44 10.62 15.07 2.27
C ASN A 44 11.85 15.06 3.18
N ALA A 45 11.80 14.44 4.36
CA ALA A 45 12.97 14.25 5.21
C ALA A 45 14.06 13.42 4.52
N ALA A 46 13.67 12.34 3.81
CA ALA A 46 14.61 11.54 3.04
C ALA A 46 15.23 12.33 1.88
N TYR A 47 14.45 13.15 1.17
CA TYR A 47 14.97 13.99 0.08
C TYR A 47 15.96 15.04 0.59
N GLU A 48 15.69 15.65 1.74
CA GLU A 48 16.61 16.59 2.39
C GLU A 48 17.93 15.91 2.76
N GLU A 49 17.89 14.75 3.42
CA GLU A 49 19.07 13.97 3.80
C GLU A 49 19.91 13.54 2.57
N MET A 50 19.24 13.20 1.48
CA MET A 50 19.89 12.80 0.23
C MET A 50 20.33 13.97 -0.65
N GLY A 51 20.06 15.22 -0.27
CA GLY A 51 20.36 16.42 -1.06
C GLY A 51 19.58 16.49 -2.39
N LEU A 52 18.39 15.92 -2.44
CA LEU A 52 17.55 15.90 -3.64
C LEU A 52 16.62 17.10 -3.70
N ASP A 53 16.58 17.82 -4.83
CA ASP A 53 15.61 18.89 -5.08
C ASP A 53 14.26 18.29 -5.51
N TRP A 54 13.58 17.67 -4.55
CA TRP A 54 12.32 16.99 -4.69
C TRP A 54 11.32 17.43 -3.63
N CYS A 55 10.04 17.44 -3.97
CA CYS A 55 8.96 17.73 -3.03
C CYS A 55 7.85 16.69 -3.17
N TYR A 56 7.47 16.09 -2.05
CA TYR A 56 6.37 15.14 -1.95
C TYR A 56 5.16 15.79 -1.30
N VAL A 57 3.99 15.73 -1.96
CA VAL A 57 2.74 16.31 -1.49
C VAL A 57 1.63 15.28 -1.41
N ALA A 58 0.75 15.39 -0.40
CA ALA A 58 -0.48 14.62 -0.34
C ALA A 58 -1.62 15.41 -0.97
N MET A 59 -2.39 14.76 -1.84
CA MET A 59 -3.47 15.36 -2.60
C MET A 59 -4.73 14.52 -2.42
N ALA A 60 -5.77 15.12 -1.81
CA ALA A 60 -7.08 14.51 -1.74
C ALA A 60 -7.73 14.50 -3.13
N CYS A 61 -8.31 13.36 -3.50
CA CYS A 61 -8.96 13.18 -4.79
C CYS A 61 -10.14 12.24 -4.65
N ASP A 62 -11.30 12.63 -5.13
CA ASP A 62 -12.46 11.77 -5.18
C ASP A 62 -12.36 10.76 -6.32
N SER A 63 -12.99 9.59 -6.15
CA SER A 63 -12.96 8.49 -7.13
C SER A 63 -13.39 8.90 -8.54
N GLN A 64 -14.39 9.78 -8.65
CA GLN A 64 -14.91 10.27 -9.93
C GLN A 64 -13.90 11.09 -10.74
N ASP A 65 -12.94 11.75 -10.07
CA ASP A 65 -11.95 12.63 -10.68
C ASP A 65 -10.56 11.99 -10.76
N LEU A 66 -10.40 10.79 -10.22
CA LEU A 66 -9.11 10.10 -10.06
C LEU A 66 -8.33 9.97 -11.37
N GLU A 67 -8.97 9.46 -12.43
CA GLU A 67 -8.32 9.24 -13.72
C GLU A 67 -7.89 10.56 -14.36
N LYS A 68 -8.75 11.57 -14.32
CA LYS A 68 -8.44 12.91 -14.85
C LYS A 68 -7.30 13.56 -14.08
N SER A 69 -7.35 13.48 -12.74
CA SER A 69 -6.32 14.04 -11.87
C SER A 69 -4.96 13.39 -12.10
N ALA A 70 -4.89 12.06 -12.17
CA ALA A 70 -3.65 11.36 -12.45
C ALA A 70 -3.06 11.74 -13.81
N LYS A 71 -3.88 11.84 -14.85
CA LYS A 71 -3.45 12.30 -16.18
C LYS A 71 -2.97 13.76 -16.15
N ALA A 72 -3.71 14.66 -15.50
CA ALA A 72 -3.33 16.06 -15.39
C ALA A 72 -1.98 16.25 -14.67
N LEU A 73 -1.75 15.55 -13.57
CA LEU A 73 -0.48 15.58 -12.83
C LEU A 73 0.69 15.11 -13.72
N ARG A 74 0.46 14.14 -14.60
CA ARG A 74 1.49 13.73 -15.57
C ARG A 74 1.86 14.84 -16.55
N TYR A 75 0.87 15.55 -17.10
CA TYR A 75 1.08 16.71 -17.97
C TYR A 75 1.75 17.88 -17.23
N LEU A 76 1.47 18.06 -15.94
CA LEU A 76 2.11 19.06 -15.09
C LEU A 76 3.53 18.69 -14.64
N GLY A 77 4.06 17.54 -15.11
CA GLY A 77 5.46 17.17 -14.93
C GLY A 77 5.76 16.40 -13.65
N PHE A 78 4.76 15.90 -12.92
CA PHE A 78 4.99 15.02 -11.78
C PHE A 78 5.83 13.80 -12.16
N LYS A 79 6.82 13.48 -11.32
CA LYS A 79 7.83 12.43 -11.54
C LYS A 79 7.43 11.08 -10.96
N GLY A 80 6.27 11.00 -10.30
CA GLY A 80 5.72 9.77 -9.76
C GLY A 80 4.57 10.08 -8.82
N LEU A 81 3.68 9.10 -8.64
CA LEU A 81 2.57 9.20 -7.69
C LEU A 81 2.45 7.90 -6.91
N ASN A 82 2.27 8.00 -5.59
CA ASN A 82 1.71 6.89 -4.83
C ASN A 82 0.18 6.98 -4.83
N ILE A 83 -0.44 5.82 -4.75
CA ILE A 83 -1.90 5.67 -4.72
C ILE A 83 -2.27 4.93 -3.44
N THR A 84 -3.18 5.51 -2.67
CA THR A 84 -3.66 4.90 -1.45
C THR A 84 -5.18 4.69 -1.48
N ILE A 85 -5.74 4.33 -0.35
CA ILE A 85 -7.18 4.06 -0.18
C ILE A 85 -8.02 5.28 -0.62
N PRO A 86 -9.15 5.07 -1.32
CA PRO A 86 -9.71 3.80 -1.80
C PRO A 86 -9.28 3.41 -3.22
N HIS A 87 -8.31 4.08 -3.82
CA HIS A 87 -8.07 4.20 -5.26
C HIS A 87 -7.22 3.11 -5.89
N LYS A 88 -6.59 2.20 -5.11
CA LYS A 88 -5.61 1.23 -5.65
C LYS A 88 -6.11 0.33 -6.79
N GLN A 89 -7.42 0.09 -6.87
CA GLN A 89 -8.03 -0.67 -7.97
C GLN A 89 -8.55 0.24 -9.09
N GLU A 90 -9.14 1.37 -8.76
CA GLU A 90 -9.73 2.28 -9.74
C GLU A 90 -8.69 2.97 -10.62
N ILE A 91 -7.48 3.21 -10.09
CA ILE A 91 -6.38 3.86 -10.79
C ILE A 91 -5.85 3.06 -12.00
N LEU A 92 -6.17 1.78 -12.07
CA LEU A 92 -5.84 0.94 -13.23
C LEU A 92 -6.30 1.56 -14.55
N LYS A 93 -7.42 2.30 -14.55
CA LYS A 93 -7.98 2.99 -15.72
C LYS A 93 -7.06 4.12 -16.23
N ALA A 94 -6.23 4.69 -15.37
CA ALA A 94 -5.27 5.75 -15.73
C ALA A 94 -3.93 5.19 -16.21
N CYS A 95 -3.67 3.89 -16.04
CA CYS A 95 -2.43 3.25 -16.43
C CYS A 95 -2.46 2.82 -17.91
N ASN A 96 -1.40 3.14 -18.63
CA ASN A 96 -1.20 2.67 -20.01
C ASN A 96 -0.54 1.29 -20.05
N LYS A 97 0.24 0.98 -19.01
CA LYS A 97 0.89 -0.31 -18.79
C LYS A 97 0.78 -0.70 -17.31
N LEU A 98 0.91 -1.97 -17.05
CA LEU A 98 1.00 -2.52 -15.70
C LEU A 98 2.26 -3.38 -15.60
N THR A 99 2.89 -3.38 -14.43
CA THR A 99 3.86 -4.43 -14.09
C THR A 99 3.12 -5.77 -13.95
N GLU A 100 3.83 -6.89 -14.09
CA GLU A 100 3.27 -8.23 -13.96
C GLU A 100 2.51 -8.40 -12.64
N ILE A 101 3.14 -8.02 -11.52
CA ILE A 101 2.52 -8.05 -10.18
C ILE A 101 1.23 -7.25 -10.14
N SER A 102 1.24 -6.00 -10.63
CA SER A 102 0.04 -5.14 -10.60
C SER A 102 -1.08 -5.68 -11.46
N ASN A 103 -0.74 -6.28 -12.60
CA ASN A 103 -1.70 -6.94 -13.48
C ASN A 103 -2.33 -8.17 -12.80
N ASP A 104 -1.55 -9.00 -12.13
CA ASP A 104 -2.02 -10.22 -11.47
C ASP A 104 -2.95 -9.92 -10.29
N ILE A 105 -2.59 -8.93 -9.46
CA ILE A 105 -3.39 -8.58 -8.28
C ILE A 105 -4.48 -7.56 -8.56
N GLN A 106 -4.50 -6.96 -9.76
CA GLN A 106 -5.43 -5.89 -10.13
C GLN A 106 -5.46 -4.75 -9.12
N ALA A 107 -4.27 -4.31 -8.67
CA ALA A 107 -4.09 -3.19 -7.75
C ALA A 107 -2.76 -2.48 -7.99
N VAL A 108 -2.80 -1.16 -8.00
CA VAL A 108 -1.65 -0.26 -8.20
C VAL A 108 -1.52 0.66 -6.99
N ASN A 109 -0.32 0.77 -6.41
CA ASN A 109 0.00 1.74 -5.38
C ASN A 109 1.05 2.77 -5.83
N THR A 110 1.63 2.61 -7.02
CA THR A 110 2.69 3.48 -7.55
C THR A 110 2.49 3.70 -9.05
N LEU A 111 2.47 4.96 -9.47
CA LEU A 111 2.49 5.35 -10.87
C LEU A 111 3.90 5.81 -11.25
N ILE A 112 4.48 5.14 -12.21
CA ILE A 112 5.81 5.41 -12.77
C ILE A 112 5.63 6.17 -14.07
N PRO A 113 6.32 7.32 -14.28
CA PRO A 113 6.18 8.10 -15.48
C PRO A 113 6.82 7.41 -16.68
N GLU A 114 6.10 7.40 -17.78
CA GLU A 114 6.56 6.90 -19.08
C GLU A 114 6.67 8.05 -20.10
N LYS A 115 7.21 7.74 -21.26
CA LYS A 115 7.19 8.66 -22.41
C LYS A 115 5.74 9.00 -22.81
N ASN A 116 5.56 10.08 -23.58
CA ASN A 116 4.25 10.53 -24.10
C ASN A 116 3.21 10.79 -23.01
N ASN A 117 3.64 11.28 -21.84
CA ASN A 117 2.78 11.59 -20.70
C ASN A 117 1.91 10.41 -20.23
N GLN A 118 2.44 9.20 -20.32
CA GLN A 118 1.81 7.97 -19.90
C GLN A 118 2.26 7.56 -18.50
N TRP A 119 1.49 6.64 -17.90
CA TRP A 119 1.80 6.01 -16.62
C TRP A 119 1.93 4.48 -16.76
N THR A 120 2.96 3.92 -16.12
CA THR A 120 3.01 2.50 -15.79
C THR A 120 2.57 2.32 -14.33
N GLY A 121 1.57 1.48 -14.11
CA GLY A 121 1.11 1.11 -12.78
C GLY A 121 1.96 -0.02 -12.19
N ALA A 122 2.48 0.20 -10.99
CA ALA A 122 3.25 -0.78 -10.22
C ALA A 122 2.64 -1.00 -8.83
N ASN A 123 3.02 -2.10 -8.19
CA ASN A 123 2.66 -2.37 -6.81
C ASN A 123 3.90 -2.77 -6.02
N THR A 124 4.26 -1.94 -5.04
CA THR A 124 5.39 -2.14 -4.14
C THR A 124 4.97 -2.73 -2.79
N ASP A 125 3.66 -2.82 -2.52
CA ASP A 125 3.14 -3.39 -1.26
C ASP A 125 3.51 -4.87 -1.14
N VAL A 126 3.55 -5.62 -2.25
CA VAL A 126 3.89 -7.05 -2.25
C VAL A 126 5.28 -7.28 -1.69
N GLN A 127 6.28 -6.58 -2.24
CA GLN A 127 7.66 -6.71 -1.77
C GLN A 127 7.82 -6.13 -0.37
N GLY A 128 7.18 -4.98 -0.08
CA GLY A 128 7.21 -4.38 1.25
C GLY A 128 6.60 -5.28 2.33
N PHE A 129 5.62 -6.10 1.97
CA PHE A 129 5.05 -7.12 2.86
C PHE A 129 5.98 -8.33 3.02
N LEU A 130 6.63 -8.78 1.95
CA LEU A 130 7.48 -9.97 1.97
C LEU A 130 8.79 -9.75 2.73
N THR A 131 9.46 -8.63 2.52
CA THR A 131 10.80 -8.37 3.06
C THR A 131 10.92 -8.63 4.58
N PRO A 132 10.03 -8.13 5.45
CA PRO A 132 10.12 -8.43 6.88
C PRO A 132 9.80 -9.90 7.25
N LEU A 133 9.24 -10.67 6.32
CA LEU A 133 8.88 -12.08 6.55
C LEU A 133 9.93 -13.07 6.05
N GLU A 134 10.97 -12.62 5.35
CA GLU A 134 12.01 -13.48 4.76
C GLU A 134 12.74 -14.35 5.80
N GLU A 135 12.88 -13.86 7.04
CA GLU A 135 13.52 -14.57 8.15
C GLU A 135 12.57 -15.51 8.91
N HIS A 136 11.27 -15.54 8.56
CA HIS A 136 10.26 -16.31 9.27
C HIS A 136 9.91 -17.61 8.54
N ALA A 137 9.89 -18.73 9.29
CA ALA A 137 9.52 -20.05 8.77
C ALA A 137 7.99 -20.18 8.62
N LEU A 138 7.43 -19.67 7.53
CA LEU A 138 5.98 -19.69 7.28
C LEU A 138 5.49 -20.90 6.47
N LYS A 139 6.36 -21.81 6.06
CA LYS A 139 5.99 -23.02 5.33
C LYS A 139 4.98 -23.85 6.13
N ASN A 140 3.91 -24.27 5.45
CA ASN A 140 2.81 -25.07 6.02
C ASN A 140 2.01 -24.38 7.16
N LYS A 141 2.16 -23.06 7.30
CA LYS A 141 1.44 -22.27 8.31
C LYS A 141 0.05 -21.85 7.85
N SER A 142 -0.83 -21.57 8.83
CA SER A 142 -2.18 -21.03 8.61
C SER A 142 -2.17 -19.53 8.89
N VAL A 143 -2.68 -18.74 7.94
CA VAL A 143 -2.64 -17.27 7.99
C VAL A 143 -4.05 -16.71 7.95
N VAL A 144 -4.34 -15.74 8.82
CA VAL A 144 -5.57 -14.96 8.80
C VAL A 144 -5.27 -13.57 8.25
N VAL A 145 -6.05 -13.15 7.25
CA VAL A 145 -6.02 -11.78 6.68
C VAL A 145 -7.33 -11.09 6.98
N ILE A 146 -7.26 -9.98 7.71
CA ILE A 146 -8.42 -9.15 8.04
C ILE A 146 -8.49 -8.00 7.03
N GLY A 147 -9.58 -7.98 6.24
CA GLY A 147 -9.77 -7.05 5.14
C GLY A 147 -9.72 -7.72 3.77
N CYS A 148 -10.30 -7.07 2.75
CA CYS A 148 -10.36 -7.57 1.37
C CYS A 148 -10.23 -6.43 0.34
N GLY A 149 -9.46 -5.38 0.68
CA GLY A 149 -9.14 -4.25 -0.19
C GLY A 149 -7.89 -4.46 -1.04
N GLY A 150 -7.38 -3.34 -1.60
CA GLY A 150 -6.17 -3.35 -2.43
C GLY A 150 -4.92 -3.85 -1.70
N SER A 151 -4.75 -3.51 -0.41
CA SER A 151 -3.62 -4.01 0.40
C SER A 151 -3.72 -5.52 0.66
N ALA A 152 -4.94 -6.04 0.92
CA ALA A 152 -5.16 -7.48 1.06
C ALA A 152 -4.76 -8.26 -0.21
N ARG A 153 -4.96 -7.69 -1.40
CA ARG A 153 -4.52 -8.31 -2.67
C ARG A 153 -3.01 -8.48 -2.72
N ALA A 154 -2.27 -7.44 -2.34
CA ALA A 154 -0.81 -7.50 -2.28
C ALA A 154 -0.31 -8.53 -1.24
N VAL A 155 -0.95 -8.57 -0.08
CA VAL A 155 -0.66 -9.55 0.98
C VAL A 155 -0.89 -10.98 0.48
N VAL A 156 -2.05 -11.27 -0.14
CA VAL A 156 -2.36 -12.62 -0.66
C VAL A 156 -1.39 -13.02 -1.77
N MET A 157 -0.98 -12.08 -2.64
CA MET A 157 0.07 -12.32 -3.64
C MET A 157 1.38 -12.71 -2.96
N GLY A 158 1.83 -11.93 -1.98
CA GLY A 158 3.05 -12.24 -1.22
C GLY A 158 2.95 -13.61 -0.53
N LEU A 159 1.86 -13.88 0.17
CA LEU A 159 1.63 -15.18 0.84
C LEU A 159 1.68 -16.36 -0.13
N SER A 160 1.25 -16.17 -1.39
CA SER A 160 1.30 -17.22 -2.40
C SER A 160 2.71 -17.72 -2.72
N SER A 161 3.75 -16.94 -2.41
CA SER A 161 5.15 -17.33 -2.61
C SER A 161 5.79 -18.02 -1.39
N LEU A 162 5.12 -18.03 -0.23
CA LEU A 162 5.70 -18.51 1.04
C LEU A 162 5.38 -19.97 1.38
N ASN A 163 4.75 -20.74 0.45
CA ASN A 163 4.36 -22.13 0.65
C ASN A 163 3.56 -22.36 1.95
N ILE A 164 2.68 -21.44 2.30
CA ILE A 164 1.79 -21.58 3.44
C ILE A 164 0.71 -22.64 3.15
N LYS A 165 0.03 -23.13 4.20
CA LYS A 165 -1.00 -24.17 4.08
C LYS A 165 -2.38 -23.59 3.73
N LYS A 166 -2.76 -22.50 4.43
CA LYS A 166 -4.12 -21.97 4.40
C LYS A 166 -4.13 -20.46 4.59
N VAL A 167 -5.00 -19.77 3.84
CA VAL A 167 -5.36 -18.36 4.07
C VAL A 167 -6.84 -18.28 4.42
N THR A 168 -7.16 -17.67 5.55
CA THR A 168 -8.53 -17.32 5.93
C THR A 168 -8.74 -15.82 5.79
N ILE A 169 -9.65 -15.40 4.94
CA ILE A 169 -9.98 -13.98 4.70
C ILE A 169 -11.18 -13.60 5.55
N ILE A 170 -11.04 -12.60 6.39
CA ILE A 170 -12.11 -12.09 7.27
C ILE A 170 -12.54 -10.70 6.80
N SER A 171 -13.83 -10.49 6.56
CA SER A 171 -14.37 -9.17 6.18
C SER A 171 -15.81 -8.98 6.64
N ARG A 172 -16.20 -7.71 6.86
CA ARG A 172 -17.57 -7.32 7.24
C ARG A 172 -18.55 -7.27 6.06
N ASN A 173 -18.04 -7.05 4.85
CA ASN A 173 -18.86 -6.91 3.64
C ASN A 173 -18.79 -8.20 2.82
N GLU A 174 -19.91 -8.92 2.77
CA GLU A 174 -20.00 -10.21 2.11
C GLU A 174 -19.83 -10.13 0.58
N SER A 175 -20.40 -9.11 -0.05
CA SER A 175 -20.30 -8.96 -1.50
C SER A 175 -18.85 -8.70 -1.93
N THR A 176 -18.16 -7.80 -1.26
CA THR A 176 -16.75 -7.51 -1.51
C THR A 176 -15.86 -8.72 -1.21
N LEU A 177 -16.17 -9.45 -0.13
CA LEU A 177 -15.46 -10.69 0.26
C LEU A 177 -15.57 -11.76 -0.84
N ASN A 178 -16.76 -12.00 -1.35
CA ASN A 178 -17.01 -12.97 -2.41
C ASN A 178 -16.26 -12.63 -3.71
N ILE A 179 -16.25 -11.35 -4.11
CA ILE A 179 -15.50 -10.87 -5.28
C ILE A 179 -14.01 -11.08 -5.06
N PHE A 180 -13.50 -10.72 -3.87
CA PHE A 180 -12.11 -10.87 -3.50
C PHE A 180 -11.65 -12.33 -3.56
N VAL A 181 -12.38 -13.24 -2.91
CA VAL A 181 -12.06 -14.67 -2.89
C VAL A 181 -12.11 -15.27 -4.29
N LYS A 182 -13.10 -14.91 -5.10
CA LYS A 182 -13.19 -15.37 -6.49
C LYS A 182 -11.97 -14.92 -7.31
N SER A 183 -11.52 -13.69 -7.14
CA SER A 183 -10.38 -13.14 -7.88
C SER A 183 -9.01 -13.70 -7.42
N THR A 184 -8.87 -14.11 -6.16
CA THR A 184 -7.61 -14.61 -5.60
C THR A 184 -7.52 -16.13 -5.58
N ARG A 185 -8.63 -16.84 -5.73
CA ARG A 185 -8.68 -18.31 -5.68
C ARG A 185 -7.72 -18.97 -6.67
N ASN A 186 -7.70 -18.53 -7.92
CA ASN A 186 -6.84 -19.10 -8.95
C ASN A 186 -5.34 -18.93 -8.64
N LEU A 187 -4.96 -17.81 -8.01
CA LEU A 187 -3.60 -17.56 -7.59
C LEU A 187 -3.16 -18.56 -6.51
N LEU A 188 -3.99 -18.74 -5.50
CA LEU A 188 -3.69 -19.61 -4.36
C LEU A 188 -3.77 -21.11 -4.72
N SER A 189 -4.76 -21.52 -5.51
CA SER A 189 -4.91 -22.92 -5.94
C SER A 189 -3.76 -23.43 -6.79
N LYS A 190 -3.14 -22.58 -7.61
CA LYS A 190 -1.92 -22.91 -8.37
C LYS A 190 -0.71 -23.22 -7.48
N ARG A 191 -0.78 -22.88 -6.19
CA ARG A 191 0.28 -23.06 -5.18
C ARG A 191 -0.13 -24.04 -4.08
N ASP A 192 -1.21 -24.79 -4.27
CA ASP A 192 -1.77 -25.75 -3.29
C ASP A 192 -2.15 -25.09 -1.94
N ILE A 193 -2.47 -23.79 -1.96
CA ILE A 193 -2.87 -23.06 -0.77
C ILE A 193 -4.40 -23.05 -0.68
N SER A 194 -4.94 -23.55 0.43
CA SER A 194 -6.39 -23.50 0.68
C SER A 194 -6.83 -22.09 1.06
N ILE A 195 -8.01 -21.68 0.55
CA ILE A 195 -8.62 -20.39 0.89
C ILE A 195 -9.98 -20.59 1.54
N GLU A 196 -10.18 -19.94 2.67
CA GLU A 196 -11.45 -19.84 3.37
C GLU A 196 -11.88 -18.38 3.55
N SER A 197 -13.18 -18.12 3.63
CA SER A 197 -13.68 -16.75 3.80
C SER A 197 -14.74 -16.69 4.88
N ILE A 198 -14.61 -15.69 5.76
CA ILE A 198 -15.48 -15.54 6.93
C ILE A 198 -16.06 -14.12 6.95
N ASN A 199 -17.39 -14.05 7.02
CA ASN A 199 -18.06 -12.78 7.29
C ASN A 199 -18.20 -12.61 8.81
N ASN A 200 -17.42 -11.68 9.39
CA ASN A 200 -17.38 -11.44 10.84
C ASN A 200 -18.61 -10.71 11.41
N LYS A 201 -19.58 -10.33 10.57
CA LYS A 201 -20.90 -9.90 11.06
C LYS A 201 -21.85 -11.07 11.29
N LYS A 202 -21.56 -12.23 10.72
CA LYS A 202 -22.43 -13.41 10.73
C LYS A 202 -21.87 -14.56 11.57
N LEU A 203 -20.55 -14.64 11.71
CA LEU A 203 -19.86 -15.76 12.36
C LEU A 203 -18.87 -15.26 13.40
N ASP A 204 -18.69 -16.05 14.46
CA ASP A 204 -17.59 -15.87 15.41
C ASP A 204 -16.26 -16.15 14.72
N VAL A 205 -15.34 -15.22 14.83
CA VAL A 205 -14.00 -15.32 14.24
C VAL A 205 -12.94 -15.83 15.23
N SER A 206 -13.28 -15.93 16.50
CA SER A 206 -12.35 -16.32 17.58
C SER A 206 -11.62 -17.63 17.31
N PRO A 207 -12.27 -18.71 16.82
CA PRO A 207 -11.57 -19.96 16.53
C PRO A 207 -10.49 -19.78 15.47
N TYR A 208 -10.77 -18.99 14.42
CA TYR A 208 -9.82 -18.77 13.33
C TYR A 208 -8.61 -17.95 13.76
N ILE A 209 -8.82 -16.99 14.65
CA ILE A 209 -7.75 -16.16 15.23
C ILE A 209 -6.86 -17.00 16.17
N GLN A 210 -7.46 -17.88 16.98
CA GLN A 210 -6.71 -18.72 17.92
C GLN A 210 -5.85 -19.79 17.22
N GLU A 211 -6.30 -20.29 16.07
CA GLU A 211 -5.60 -21.31 15.30
C GLU A 211 -4.58 -20.73 14.29
N ALA A 212 -4.53 -19.40 14.14
CA ALA A 212 -3.65 -18.76 13.18
C ALA A 212 -2.20 -18.70 13.67
N ASP A 213 -1.26 -19.08 12.82
CA ASP A 213 0.18 -18.87 13.05
C ASP A 213 0.58 -17.40 12.78
N LEU A 214 -0.15 -16.71 11.90
CA LEU A 214 0.08 -15.32 11.54
C LEU A 214 -1.26 -14.60 11.29
N ILE A 215 -1.40 -13.41 11.84
CA ILE A 215 -2.56 -12.54 11.64
C ILE A 215 -2.09 -11.24 10.96
N ILE A 216 -2.75 -10.86 9.86
CA ILE A 216 -2.41 -9.68 9.07
C ILE A 216 -3.63 -8.78 9.00
N ASN A 217 -3.51 -7.54 9.49
CA ASN A 217 -4.54 -6.52 9.37
C ASN A 217 -4.28 -5.64 8.15
N THR A 218 -5.27 -5.55 7.26
CA THR A 218 -5.24 -4.74 6.02
C THR A 218 -6.40 -3.73 5.94
N THR A 219 -7.04 -3.41 7.09
CA THR A 219 -8.19 -2.48 7.15
C THR A 219 -7.77 -1.06 7.44
#